data_97287683bd1ba1051cbc3e08fa82e11d
#
_entry.id   97287683bd1ba1051cbc3e08fa82e11d
#
_cell.length_a   1.000
_cell.length_b   1.000
_cell.length_c   1.000
_cell.angle_alpha   90.00
_cell.angle_beta   90.00
_cell.angle_gamma   90.00
#
_symmetry.space_group_name_H-M   'P 1'
#
loop_
_entity.id
_entity.type
_entity.pdbx_description
1 polymer ?
#
loop_
_entity_poly.entity_id
_entity_poly.type
_entity_poly.pdbx_seq_one_letter_code
_entity_poly.pdbx_strand_id
1 'polypeptide(L)'
;MYKRQDIASEFRYRKIKFKKDCLYVFVSQSGETADTFAALDLCKKNNVKTCAVVNVVESSIAREADLVLPIHCGPEVGVASTKAFLGQMLVLYLLCTKLSYEQKSINKKDYQKKIKDLLSLSKSAKNTLNIEDKIQTLGKDFANSKGSMFLGRGYSYPIALEGALKLKELAYVHAEGYPAGEMKHGPLAPVSYTHLTLPTINWV
;
A
#
# COMPACT_ATOMS: atom_id res chain seq x y z
N MET A 1 1.72 -16.29 -12.45
CA MET A 1 2.77 -15.40 -11.89
C MET A 1 2.81 -15.59 -10.38
N TYR A 2 3.97 -15.91 -9.82
CA TYR A 2 4.15 -16.03 -8.37
C TYR A 2 4.71 -14.70 -7.82
N LYS A 3 4.12 -14.18 -6.75
CA LYS A 3 4.56 -12.96 -6.09
C LYS A 3 4.96 -13.27 -4.64
N ARG A 4 6.11 -12.77 -4.23
CA ARG A 4 6.54 -12.70 -2.83
C ARG A 4 6.70 -11.22 -2.45
N GLN A 5 6.34 -10.86 -1.24
CA GLN A 5 6.54 -9.53 -0.68
C GLN A 5 7.42 -9.63 0.56
N ASP A 6 8.24 -8.61 0.77
CA ASP A 6 9.10 -8.49 1.92
C ASP A 6 9.21 -7.03 2.37
N ILE A 7 9.62 -6.80 3.61
CA ILE A 7 9.89 -5.48 4.16
C ILE A 7 11.37 -5.18 3.95
N ALA A 8 11.69 -4.04 3.34
CA ALA A 8 13.06 -3.71 2.94
C ALA A 8 14.06 -3.69 4.12
N SER A 9 13.64 -3.17 5.27
CA SER A 9 14.45 -3.15 6.49
C SER A 9 14.83 -4.52 7.01
N GLU A 10 14.01 -5.54 6.74
CA GLU A 10 14.26 -6.93 7.15
C GLU A 10 14.93 -7.77 6.05
N PHE A 11 14.73 -7.38 4.79
CA PHE A 11 15.16 -8.15 3.64
C PHE A 11 16.65 -8.46 3.67
N ARG A 12 17.50 -7.46 3.94
CA ARG A 12 18.96 -7.58 3.91
C ARG A 12 19.55 -8.51 4.99
N TYR A 13 18.82 -8.77 6.07
CA TYR A 13 19.26 -9.63 7.18
C TYR A 13 18.87 -11.09 7.02
N ARG A 14 18.11 -11.41 5.97
CA ARG A 14 17.66 -12.78 5.70
C ARG A 14 18.64 -13.52 4.79
N LYS A 15 18.72 -14.84 4.94
CA LYS A 15 19.39 -15.71 3.98
C LYS A 15 18.51 -15.87 2.73
N ILE A 16 18.78 -15.06 1.70
CA ILE A 16 17.97 -15.01 0.49
C ILE A 16 18.66 -15.84 -0.60
N LYS A 17 17.86 -16.72 -1.21
CA LYS A 17 18.25 -17.39 -2.46
C LYS A 17 17.74 -16.56 -3.64
N PHE A 18 18.62 -15.77 -4.24
CA PHE A 18 18.27 -14.94 -5.38
C PHE A 18 17.95 -15.79 -6.63
N LYS A 19 16.90 -15.41 -7.35
CA LYS A 19 16.48 -16.04 -8.60
C LYS A 19 16.67 -15.07 -9.75
N LYS A 20 17.38 -15.46 -10.79
CA LYS A 20 17.70 -14.60 -11.94
C LYS A 20 16.52 -14.39 -12.90
N ASP A 21 15.54 -15.27 -12.85
CA ASP A 21 14.29 -15.22 -13.62
C ASP A 21 13.19 -14.39 -12.96
N CYS A 22 13.50 -13.71 -11.85
CA CYS A 22 12.60 -12.86 -11.10
C CYS A 22 12.93 -11.38 -11.29
N LEU A 23 11.88 -10.54 -11.27
CA LEU A 23 11.99 -9.10 -11.16
C LEU A 23 11.84 -8.71 -9.69
N TYR A 24 12.82 -7.99 -9.16
CA TYR A 24 12.79 -7.43 -7.80
C TYR A 24 12.31 -5.99 -7.86
N VAL A 25 11.14 -5.73 -7.28
CA VAL A 25 10.49 -4.41 -7.33
C VAL A 25 10.63 -3.71 -6.00
N PHE A 26 11.19 -2.50 -6.03
CA PHE A 26 11.43 -1.63 -4.88
C PHE A 26 10.45 -0.46 -4.93
N VAL A 27 9.72 -0.25 -3.84
CA VAL A 27 8.71 0.81 -3.75
C VAL A 27 9.16 1.82 -2.71
N SER A 28 9.31 3.07 -3.12
CA SER A 28 9.68 4.18 -2.25
C SER A 28 9.10 5.49 -2.81
N GLN A 29 8.52 6.32 -1.98
CA GLN A 29 8.02 7.62 -2.42
C GLN A 29 9.17 8.54 -2.79
N SER A 30 10.11 8.78 -1.89
CA SER A 30 11.26 9.67 -2.09
C SER A 30 12.35 9.06 -2.97
N GLY A 31 12.43 7.71 -2.99
CA GLY A 31 13.57 6.99 -3.59
C GLY A 31 14.89 7.15 -2.83
N GLU A 32 14.85 7.69 -1.61
CA GLU A 32 16.02 7.91 -0.72
C GLU A 32 15.93 7.09 0.58
N THR A 33 14.97 6.17 0.70
CA THR A 33 14.82 5.32 1.90
C THR A 33 16.00 4.39 2.04
N ALA A 34 16.82 4.58 3.08
CA ALA A 34 18.09 3.88 3.27
C ALA A 34 17.96 2.35 3.23
N ASP A 35 16.95 1.79 3.91
CA ASP A 35 16.73 0.34 3.92
C ASP A 35 16.30 -0.20 2.56
N THR A 36 15.49 0.55 1.83
CA THR A 36 15.07 0.17 0.47
C THR A 36 16.25 0.23 -0.50
N PHE A 37 17.11 1.25 -0.37
CA PHE A 37 18.34 1.35 -1.14
C PHE A 37 19.31 0.19 -0.84
N ALA A 38 19.51 -0.15 0.44
CA ALA A 38 20.36 -1.26 0.85
C ALA A 38 19.86 -2.62 0.31
N ALA A 39 18.54 -2.81 0.28
CA ALA A 39 17.92 -4.00 -0.31
C ALA A 39 18.11 -4.05 -1.83
N LEU A 40 18.02 -2.91 -2.52
CA LEU A 40 18.33 -2.78 -3.96
C LEU A 40 19.78 -3.12 -4.25
N ASP A 41 20.73 -2.51 -3.52
CA ASP A 41 22.16 -2.73 -3.66
C ASP A 41 22.52 -4.21 -3.48
N LEU A 42 21.92 -4.87 -2.49
CA LEU A 42 22.06 -6.31 -2.29
C LEU A 42 21.60 -7.12 -3.51
N CYS A 43 20.49 -6.73 -4.14
CA CYS A 43 19.99 -7.36 -5.37
C CYS A 43 20.95 -7.12 -6.56
N LYS A 44 21.47 -5.90 -6.71
CA LYS A 44 22.45 -5.55 -7.75
C LYS A 44 23.74 -6.36 -7.61
N LYS A 45 24.28 -6.50 -6.40
CA LYS A 45 25.44 -7.34 -6.09
C LYS A 45 25.24 -8.82 -6.44
N ASN A 46 23.98 -9.29 -6.44
CA ASN A 46 23.62 -10.64 -6.86
C ASN A 46 23.23 -10.76 -8.34
N ASN A 47 23.40 -9.70 -9.14
CA ASN A 47 23.14 -9.67 -10.58
C ASN A 47 21.72 -10.13 -10.94
N VAL A 48 20.71 -9.66 -10.19
CA VAL A 48 19.29 -9.89 -10.50
C VAL A 48 18.63 -8.62 -11.03
N LYS A 49 17.55 -8.77 -11.80
CA LYS A 49 16.82 -7.65 -12.40
C LYS A 49 16.04 -6.86 -11.35
N THR A 50 16.19 -5.55 -11.39
CA THR A 50 15.61 -4.62 -10.44
C THR A 50 14.69 -3.59 -11.10
N CYS A 51 13.63 -3.20 -10.40
CA CYS A 51 12.68 -2.18 -10.83
C CYS A 51 12.35 -1.27 -9.65
N ALA A 52 12.43 0.02 -9.84
CA ALA A 52 12.04 1.02 -8.85
C ALA A 52 10.67 1.62 -9.18
N VAL A 53 9.77 1.67 -8.20
CA VAL A 53 8.51 2.42 -8.24
C VAL A 53 8.69 3.61 -7.32
N VAL A 54 8.95 4.79 -7.88
CA VAL A 54 9.34 5.99 -7.14
C VAL A 54 8.63 7.23 -7.64
N ASN A 55 8.49 8.24 -6.78
CA ASN A 55 7.96 9.54 -7.19
C ASN A 55 9.06 10.50 -7.66
N VAL A 56 10.27 10.38 -7.10
CA VAL A 56 11.44 11.20 -7.44
C VAL A 56 12.35 10.40 -8.35
N VAL A 57 12.34 10.70 -9.64
CA VAL A 57 13.06 9.93 -10.67
C VAL A 57 14.57 10.18 -10.66
N GLU A 58 15.03 11.26 -10.05
CA GLU A 58 16.45 11.59 -9.87
C GLU A 58 17.02 11.01 -8.56
N SER A 59 16.24 10.24 -7.82
CA SER A 59 16.64 9.66 -6.54
C SER A 59 17.69 8.55 -6.67
N SER A 60 18.36 8.26 -5.57
CA SER A 60 19.40 7.22 -5.49
C SER A 60 18.87 5.86 -5.91
N ILE A 61 17.68 5.47 -5.45
CA ILE A 61 17.03 4.20 -5.83
C ILE A 61 16.72 4.17 -7.33
N ALA A 62 16.24 5.29 -7.91
CA ALA A 62 15.94 5.37 -9.33
C ALA A 62 17.22 5.23 -10.20
N ARG A 63 18.30 5.89 -9.80
CA ARG A 63 19.58 5.82 -10.55
C ARG A 63 20.21 4.43 -10.57
N GLU A 64 20.03 3.66 -9.49
CA GLU A 64 20.63 2.33 -9.37
C GLU A 64 19.77 1.20 -9.95
N ALA A 65 18.45 1.38 -10.07
CA ALA A 65 17.56 0.36 -10.59
C ALA A 65 17.71 0.16 -12.11
N ASP A 66 17.52 -1.07 -12.59
CA ASP A 66 17.57 -1.37 -14.04
C ASP A 66 16.35 -0.81 -14.79
N LEU A 67 15.21 -0.64 -14.10
CA LEU A 67 13.98 -0.07 -14.63
C LEU A 67 13.37 0.88 -13.59
N VAL A 68 12.87 2.01 -14.05
CA VAL A 68 12.16 2.99 -13.21
C VAL A 68 10.73 3.15 -13.70
N LEU A 69 9.78 3.03 -12.78
CA LEU A 69 8.36 3.29 -12.99
C LEU A 69 7.97 4.50 -12.13
N PRO A 70 7.84 5.69 -12.73
CA PRO A 70 7.51 6.90 -11.98
C PRO A 70 6.04 6.93 -11.57
N ILE A 71 5.77 7.45 -10.36
CA ILE A 71 4.42 7.56 -9.80
C ILE A 71 3.71 8.84 -10.31
N HIS A 72 4.46 9.91 -10.59
CA HIS A 72 3.95 11.21 -11.06
C HIS A 72 2.93 11.89 -10.13
N CYS A 73 3.07 11.73 -8.81
CA CYS A 73 2.18 12.36 -7.83
C CYS A 73 2.53 13.83 -7.50
N GLY A 74 3.60 14.36 -8.09
CA GLY A 74 4.15 15.66 -7.71
C GLY A 74 4.74 15.66 -6.29
N PRO A 75 5.18 16.81 -5.76
CA PRO A 75 5.77 16.89 -4.43
C PRO A 75 4.76 16.53 -3.34
N GLU A 76 5.18 15.73 -2.37
CA GLU A 76 4.42 15.39 -1.18
C GLU A 76 5.02 16.15 0.01
N VAL A 77 4.26 17.10 0.54
CA VAL A 77 4.72 18.03 1.58
C VAL A 77 4.52 17.46 2.98
N GLY A 78 3.49 16.63 3.16
CA GLY A 78 3.19 15.98 4.44
C GLY A 78 4.16 14.85 4.75
N VAL A 79 4.40 14.60 6.05
CA VAL A 79 5.23 13.47 6.52
C VAL A 79 4.56 12.13 6.15
N ALA A 80 3.25 12.02 6.34
CA ALA A 80 2.50 10.83 6.02
C ALA A 80 2.20 10.75 4.51
N SER A 81 2.57 9.63 3.90
CA SER A 81 2.27 9.37 2.49
C SER A 81 0.77 9.20 2.28
N THR A 82 0.18 9.97 1.37
CA THR A 82 -1.25 9.92 1.03
C THR A 82 -1.46 9.68 -0.46
N LYS A 83 -1.31 10.70 -1.29
CA LYS A 83 -1.47 10.58 -2.74
C LYS A 83 -0.43 9.64 -3.38
N ALA A 84 0.80 9.61 -2.85
CA ALA A 84 1.83 8.71 -3.34
C ALA A 84 1.50 7.24 -3.07
N PHE A 85 0.85 6.91 -1.96
CA PHE A 85 0.34 5.56 -1.69
C PHE A 85 -0.64 5.10 -2.79
N LEU A 86 -1.61 5.93 -3.16
CA LEU A 86 -2.54 5.63 -4.27
C LEU A 86 -1.80 5.50 -5.61
N GLY A 87 -0.85 6.40 -5.87
CA GLY A 87 -0.01 6.36 -7.06
C GLY A 87 0.82 5.08 -7.15
N GLN A 88 1.43 4.65 -6.06
CA GLN A 88 2.17 3.38 -5.97
C GLN A 88 1.26 2.18 -6.27
N MET A 89 0.08 2.13 -5.67
CA MET A 89 -0.90 1.06 -5.95
C MET A 89 -1.31 1.05 -7.41
N LEU A 90 -1.55 2.22 -8.01
CA LEU A 90 -1.91 2.36 -9.42
C LEU A 90 -0.80 1.83 -10.34
N VAL A 91 0.44 2.24 -10.12
CA VAL A 91 1.60 1.81 -10.92
C VAL A 91 1.81 0.30 -10.79
N LEU A 92 1.73 -0.25 -9.57
CA LEU A 92 1.85 -1.69 -9.35
C LEU A 92 0.70 -2.47 -10.02
N TYR A 93 -0.52 -1.94 -9.98
CA TYR A 93 -1.66 -2.56 -10.67
C TYR A 93 -1.48 -2.55 -12.19
N LEU A 94 -0.99 -1.43 -12.75
CA LEU A 94 -0.65 -1.31 -14.18
C LEU A 94 0.44 -2.31 -14.57
N LEU A 95 1.50 -2.41 -13.79
CA LEU A 95 2.58 -3.37 -14.00
C LEU A 95 2.04 -4.82 -14.00
N CYS A 96 1.27 -5.19 -12.98
CA CYS A 96 0.66 -6.52 -12.90
C CYS A 96 -0.29 -6.80 -14.07
N THR A 97 -1.10 -5.82 -14.46
CA THR A 97 -2.05 -5.94 -15.58
C THR A 97 -1.30 -6.12 -16.90
N LYS A 98 -0.24 -5.34 -17.15
CA LYS A 98 0.60 -5.46 -18.33
C LYS A 98 1.31 -6.82 -18.39
N LEU A 99 1.94 -7.25 -17.29
CA LEU A 99 2.59 -8.56 -17.21
C LEU A 99 1.60 -9.71 -17.43
N SER A 100 0.40 -9.63 -16.89
CA SER A 100 -0.64 -10.65 -17.09
C SER A 100 -1.07 -10.74 -18.57
N TYR A 101 -1.12 -9.60 -19.25
CA TYR A 101 -1.44 -9.56 -20.69
C TYR A 101 -0.31 -10.15 -21.53
N GLU A 102 0.95 -9.77 -21.27
CA GLU A 102 2.12 -10.31 -21.99
C GLU A 102 2.28 -11.83 -21.78
N GLN A 103 1.99 -12.31 -20.56
CA GLN A 103 1.98 -13.74 -20.26
C GLN A 103 0.72 -14.47 -20.77
N LYS A 104 -0.16 -13.79 -21.51
CA LYS A 104 -1.42 -14.33 -22.03
C LYS A 104 -2.35 -14.91 -20.94
N SER A 105 -2.18 -14.47 -19.68
CA SER A 105 -3.06 -14.84 -18.56
C SER A 105 -4.41 -14.11 -18.59
N ILE A 106 -4.48 -12.98 -19.30
CA ILE A 106 -5.71 -12.25 -19.61
C ILE A 106 -5.74 -11.95 -21.11
N ASN A 107 -6.93 -11.91 -21.68
CA ASN A 107 -7.13 -11.57 -23.08
C ASN A 107 -7.12 -10.04 -23.31
N LYS A 108 -7.10 -9.61 -24.57
CA LYS A 108 -7.08 -8.18 -24.96
C LYS A 108 -8.30 -7.41 -24.44
N LYS A 109 -9.47 -8.03 -24.47
CA LYS A 109 -10.72 -7.39 -23.98
C LYS A 109 -10.66 -7.10 -22.50
N ASP A 110 -10.21 -8.06 -21.71
CA ASP A 110 -10.06 -7.89 -20.25
C ASP A 110 -8.97 -6.88 -19.92
N TYR A 111 -7.85 -6.89 -20.66
CA TYR A 111 -6.81 -5.87 -20.53
C TYR A 111 -7.36 -4.46 -20.75
N GLN A 112 -8.05 -4.25 -21.88
CA GLN A 112 -8.64 -2.95 -22.21
C GLN A 112 -9.69 -2.50 -21.19
N LYS A 113 -10.52 -3.44 -20.69
CA LYS A 113 -11.49 -3.15 -19.64
C LYS A 113 -10.79 -2.66 -18.37
N LYS A 114 -9.74 -3.36 -17.90
CA LYS A 114 -8.97 -2.95 -16.71
C LYS A 114 -8.36 -1.56 -16.86
N ILE A 115 -7.82 -1.22 -18.03
CA ILE A 115 -7.28 0.12 -18.29
C ILE A 115 -8.41 1.18 -18.27
N LYS A 116 -9.56 0.88 -18.87
CA LYS A 116 -10.73 1.77 -18.86
C LYS A 116 -11.24 2.02 -17.44
N ASP A 117 -11.30 0.97 -16.63
CA ASP A 117 -11.72 1.06 -15.22
C ASP A 117 -10.77 1.99 -14.42
N LEU A 118 -9.47 1.91 -14.67
CA LEU A 118 -8.48 2.80 -14.05
C LEU A 118 -8.66 4.28 -14.44
N LEU A 119 -9.03 4.56 -15.68
CA LEU A 119 -9.30 5.94 -16.13
C LEU A 119 -10.49 6.57 -15.38
N SER A 120 -11.42 5.76 -14.86
CA SER A 120 -12.54 6.24 -14.05
C SER A 120 -12.18 6.52 -12.58
N LEU A 121 -10.99 6.11 -12.13
CA LEU A 121 -10.57 6.18 -10.74
C LEU A 121 -10.53 7.63 -10.22
N SER A 122 -10.12 8.59 -11.05
CA SER A 122 -10.08 10.01 -10.67
C SER A 122 -11.45 10.55 -10.30
N LYS A 123 -12.49 10.13 -11.02
CA LYS A 123 -13.90 10.49 -10.70
C LYS A 123 -14.33 9.87 -9.37
N SER A 124 -14.00 8.61 -9.14
CA SER A 124 -14.31 7.92 -7.88
C SER A 124 -13.59 8.57 -6.69
N ALA A 125 -12.31 8.91 -6.84
CA ALA A 125 -11.54 9.62 -5.82
C ALA A 125 -12.16 10.99 -5.50
N LYS A 126 -12.52 11.78 -6.53
CA LYS A 126 -13.19 13.07 -6.34
C LYS A 126 -14.52 12.93 -5.61
N ASN A 127 -15.31 11.91 -5.95
CA ASN A 127 -16.59 11.67 -5.26
C ASN A 127 -16.40 11.29 -3.79
N THR A 128 -15.32 10.56 -3.46
CA THR A 128 -14.98 10.18 -2.10
C THR A 128 -14.68 11.42 -1.23
N LEU A 129 -14.11 12.47 -1.78
CA LEU A 129 -13.85 13.72 -1.03
C LEU A 129 -15.14 14.41 -0.55
N ASN A 130 -16.29 14.12 -1.15
CA ASN A 130 -17.58 14.69 -0.72
C ASN A 130 -18.06 14.19 0.65
N ILE A 131 -17.38 13.22 1.28
CA ILE A 131 -17.70 12.75 2.63
C ILE A 131 -16.94 13.51 3.73
N GLU A 132 -16.19 14.56 3.41
CA GLU A 132 -15.31 15.28 4.33
C GLU A 132 -16.07 15.75 5.61
N ASP A 133 -17.22 16.41 5.45
CA ASP A 133 -18.01 16.89 6.58
C ASP A 133 -18.45 15.76 7.54
N LYS A 134 -18.78 14.59 6.97
CA LYS A 134 -19.12 13.40 7.77
C LYS A 134 -17.91 12.89 8.55
N ILE A 135 -16.74 12.89 7.93
CA ILE A 135 -15.49 12.47 8.58
C ILE A 135 -15.13 13.45 9.70
N GLN A 136 -15.26 14.77 9.48
CA GLN A 136 -15.02 15.76 10.52
C GLN A 136 -15.94 15.56 11.74
N THR A 137 -17.21 15.27 11.50
CA THR A 137 -18.17 15.00 12.58
C THR A 137 -17.77 13.77 13.37
N LEU A 138 -17.47 12.64 12.70
CA LEU A 138 -16.98 11.42 13.33
C LEU A 138 -15.65 11.65 14.07
N GLY A 139 -14.75 12.46 13.52
CA GLY A 139 -13.47 12.80 14.15
C GLY A 139 -13.62 13.43 15.54
N LYS A 140 -14.67 14.23 15.74
CA LYS A 140 -14.97 14.83 17.06
C LYS A 140 -15.37 13.76 18.09
N ASP A 141 -16.14 12.76 17.67
CA ASP A 141 -16.56 11.65 18.54
C ASP A 141 -15.38 10.78 18.96
N PHE A 142 -14.39 10.65 18.08
CA PHE A 142 -13.17 9.85 18.33
C PHE A 142 -12.01 10.62 18.95
N ALA A 143 -12.10 11.94 19.10
CA ALA A 143 -10.99 12.80 19.57
C ALA A 143 -10.40 12.38 20.93
N ASN A 144 -11.22 11.78 21.80
CA ASN A 144 -10.82 11.31 23.13
C ASN A 144 -10.51 9.81 23.19
N SER A 145 -10.48 9.12 22.06
CA SER A 145 -10.20 7.69 22.03
C SER A 145 -8.73 7.43 22.36
N LYS A 146 -8.47 6.48 23.26
CA LYS A 146 -7.12 6.06 23.65
C LYS A 146 -6.45 5.14 22.63
N GLY A 147 -7.22 4.60 21.69
CA GLY A 147 -6.75 3.73 20.62
C GLY A 147 -7.85 3.40 19.62
N SER A 148 -7.48 2.86 18.49
CA SER A 148 -8.39 2.51 17.40
C SER A 148 -8.00 1.19 16.75
N MET A 149 -9.00 0.43 16.32
CA MET A 149 -8.81 -0.79 15.55
C MET A 149 -9.39 -0.59 14.15
N PHE A 150 -8.58 -0.87 13.15
CA PHE A 150 -9.00 -0.88 11.75
C PHE A 150 -9.18 -2.32 11.28
N LEU A 151 -10.38 -2.66 10.84
CA LEU A 151 -10.72 -4.03 10.44
C LEU A 151 -10.93 -4.10 8.94
N GLY A 152 -10.29 -5.06 8.29
CA GLY A 152 -10.44 -5.31 6.87
C GLY A 152 -10.48 -6.80 6.55
N ARG A 153 -11.24 -7.16 5.50
CA ARG A 153 -11.29 -8.54 5.00
C ARG A 153 -10.80 -8.58 3.55
N GLY A 154 -10.05 -9.63 3.19
CA GLY A 154 -9.51 -9.78 1.85
C GLY A 154 -8.70 -8.55 1.41
N TYR A 155 -9.11 -7.90 0.32
CA TYR A 155 -8.43 -6.70 -0.21
C TYR A 155 -8.55 -5.46 0.70
N SER A 156 -9.50 -5.43 1.62
CA SER A 156 -9.65 -4.32 2.57
C SER A 156 -8.69 -4.43 3.77
N TYR A 157 -8.06 -5.58 4.00
CA TYR A 157 -7.11 -5.72 5.10
C TYR A 157 -5.85 -4.85 4.92
N PRO A 158 -5.16 -4.83 3.78
CA PRO A 158 -4.07 -3.87 3.55
C PRO A 158 -4.50 -2.41 3.69
N ILE A 159 -5.74 -2.06 3.33
CA ILE A 159 -6.27 -0.70 3.52
C ILE A 159 -6.48 -0.39 5.01
N ALA A 160 -6.92 -1.37 5.80
CA ALA A 160 -7.02 -1.23 7.25
C ALA A 160 -5.65 -0.99 7.91
N LEU A 161 -4.60 -1.69 7.45
CA LEU A 161 -3.22 -1.46 7.89
C LEU A 161 -2.75 -0.03 7.57
N GLU A 162 -3.02 0.46 6.36
CA GLU A 162 -2.67 1.81 5.95
C GLU A 162 -3.44 2.87 6.74
N GLY A 163 -4.74 2.66 6.99
CA GLY A 163 -5.57 3.55 7.82
C GLY A 163 -5.03 3.64 9.25
N ALA A 164 -4.67 2.51 9.85
CA ALA A 164 -4.06 2.46 11.18
C ALA A 164 -2.70 3.20 11.19
N LEU A 165 -1.89 3.03 10.15
CA LEU A 165 -0.62 3.74 10.01
C LEU A 165 -0.84 5.25 9.92
N LYS A 166 -1.79 5.71 9.10
CA LYS A 166 -2.09 7.16 8.97
C LYS A 166 -2.55 7.76 10.29
N LEU A 167 -3.38 7.06 11.06
CA LEU A 167 -3.82 7.57 12.35
C LEU A 167 -2.65 7.69 13.35
N LYS A 168 -1.74 6.71 13.38
CA LYS A 168 -0.51 6.78 14.19
C LYS A 168 0.38 7.94 13.80
N GLU A 169 0.61 8.13 12.50
CA GLU A 169 1.52 9.16 11.98
C GLU A 169 0.98 10.58 12.15
N LEU A 170 -0.32 10.78 12.01
CA LEU A 170 -0.93 12.13 11.96
C LEU A 170 -1.54 12.56 13.28
N ALA A 171 -2.15 11.64 14.03
CA ALA A 171 -2.86 11.95 15.28
C ALA A 171 -2.12 11.46 16.53
N TYR A 172 -1.03 10.73 16.39
CA TYR A 172 -0.28 10.11 17.49
C TYR A 172 -1.14 9.21 18.40
N VAL A 173 -2.24 8.67 17.84
CA VAL A 173 -3.16 7.76 18.51
C VAL A 173 -2.73 6.32 18.21
N HIS A 174 -2.67 5.47 19.22
CA HIS A 174 -2.41 4.05 19.02
C HIS A 174 -3.48 3.45 18.10
N ALA A 175 -3.06 2.83 17.01
CA ALA A 175 -3.96 2.25 16.04
C ALA A 175 -3.37 0.98 15.43
N GLU A 176 -4.19 -0.05 15.28
CA GLU A 176 -3.79 -1.33 14.71
C GLU A 176 -4.76 -1.81 13.64
N GLY A 177 -4.20 -2.41 12.59
CA GLY A 177 -4.98 -3.02 11.52
C GLY A 177 -5.04 -4.55 11.69
N TYR A 178 -6.25 -5.11 11.65
CA TYR A 178 -6.45 -6.55 11.78
C TYR A 178 -7.27 -7.13 10.63
N PRO A 179 -6.99 -8.38 10.23
CA PRO A 179 -7.92 -9.14 9.42
C PRO A 179 -9.22 -9.32 10.21
N ALA A 180 -10.36 -8.91 9.65
CA ALA A 180 -11.63 -8.93 10.38
C ALA A 180 -12.02 -10.33 10.89
N GLY A 181 -11.56 -11.40 10.21
CA GLY A 181 -11.76 -12.79 10.66
C GLY A 181 -11.01 -13.13 11.94
N GLU A 182 -9.85 -12.49 12.17
CA GLU A 182 -8.98 -12.73 13.33
C GLU A 182 -9.37 -11.91 14.56
N MET A 183 -10.32 -11.00 14.44
CA MET A 183 -10.72 -10.09 15.51
C MET A 183 -11.09 -10.85 16.81
N LYS A 184 -11.75 -12.02 16.68
CA LYS A 184 -12.19 -12.84 17.82
C LYS A 184 -11.06 -13.70 18.43
N HIS A 185 -9.91 -13.78 17.78
CA HIS A 185 -8.79 -14.63 18.18
C HIS A 185 -7.72 -13.88 18.98
N GLY A 186 -8.15 -13.02 19.92
CA GLY A 186 -7.28 -12.26 20.82
C GLY A 186 -7.38 -10.74 20.73
N PRO A 187 -7.43 -10.10 19.55
CA PRO A 187 -7.43 -8.63 19.44
C PRO A 187 -8.53 -7.90 20.21
N LEU A 188 -9.66 -8.58 20.49
CA LEU A 188 -10.75 -8.03 21.33
C LEU A 188 -10.51 -8.14 22.83
N ALA A 189 -9.55 -8.93 23.28
CA ALA A 189 -9.35 -9.18 24.71
C ALA A 189 -9.02 -7.92 25.54
N PRO A 190 -8.26 -6.91 25.01
CA PRO A 190 -7.99 -5.65 25.72
C PRO A 190 -9.16 -4.66 25.70
N VAL A 191 -10.17 -4.91 24.86
CA VAL A 191 -11.34 -4.02 24.75
C VAL A 191 -12.30 -4.36 25.89
N SER A 192 -12.46 -3.44 26.86
CA SER A 192 -13.45 -3.64 27.93
C SER A 192 -14.84 -3.74 27.32
N TYR A 193 -15.65 -4.68 27.85
CA TYR A 193 -16.97 -5.06 27.32
C TYR A 193 -18.02 -3.93 27.24
N THR A 194 -17.69 -2.71 27.62
CA THR A 194 -18.66 -1.67 27.85
C THR A 194 -19.10 -0.88 26.62
N HIS A 195 -18.40 -0.90 25.48
CA HIS A 195 -18.75 -0.05 24.32
C HIS A 195 -18.32 -0.59 22.96
N LEU A 196 -18.69 -1.82 22.60
CA LEU A 196 -18.61 -2.30 21.21
C LEU A 196 -19.97 -2.15 20.52
N THR A 197 -20.30 -0.97 20.06
CA THR A 197 -21.32 -0.80 19.04
C THR A 197 -20.66 -1.01 17.68
N LEU A 198 -20.69 -2.26 17.20
CA LEU A 198 -20.37 -2.56 15.82
C LEU A 198 -21.53 -2.07 14.95
N PRO A 199 -21.33 -1.17 13.98
CA PRO A 199 -22.35 -0.97 12.96
C PRO A 199 -22.53 -2.31 12.24
N THR A 200 -23.71 -2.89 12.39
CA THR A 200 -24.09 -4.10 11.67
C THR A 200 -24.32 -3.71 10.22
N ILE A 201 -23.31 -3.88 9.38
CA ILE A 201 -23.52 -3.81 7.93
C ILE A 201 -24.07 -5.16 7.53
N ASN A 202 -25.38 -5.23 7.31
CA ASN A 202 -25.99 -6.37 6.66
C ASN A 202 -25.51 -6.39 5.21
N TRP A 203 -24.69 -7.37 4.87
CA TRP A 203 -24.40 -7.73 3.49
C TRP A 203 -25.57 -8.60 2.99
N VAL A 204 -26.36 -8.06 2.07
CA VAL A 204 -27.20 -8.82 1.16
C VAL A 204 -26.39 -9.17 -0.08
#